data_9c741c999142606298019e3daed3c030
#
_entry.id   9c741c999142606298019e3daed3c030
#
_cell.length_a   1.000
_cell.length_b   1.000
_cell.length_c   1.000
_cell.angle_alpha   90.00
_cell.angle_beta   90.00
_cell.angle_gamma   90.00
#
_symmetry.space_group_name_H-M   'P 1'
#
loop_
_entity.id
_entity.type
_entity.pdbx_description
1 polymer ?
#
loop_
_entity_poly.entity_id
_entity_poly.type
_entity_poly.pdbx_seq_one_letter_code
_entity_poly.pdbx_strand_id
1 'polypeptide(L)'
;MFTKRALLRCVLWAVILTVSAAFAQNVHREIVVEDDREPAPRFHAKTLAGEQFSNESTKGKVVLFQFWTTWCPYCKSEEGLVNDLTAEFADKGLVVIAVDVAESKKVVQQYLKDHPRKCHIVMTGDTNLAAMYAANRYPIYVVVDRDGKIVDTQHGAGGERPLRRSLARAGLEPKESE
;
A
#
# COMPACT_ATOMS: atom_id res chain seq x y z
N MET A 1 -50.07 54.34 1.58
CA MET A 1 -48.99 54.68 0.63
C MET A 1 -47.68 54.14 1.17
N PHE A 2 -47.25 53.00 0.72
CA PHE A 2 -45.90 52.47 1.05
C PHE A 2 -44.87 53.31 0.30
N THR A 3 -43.98 53.95 1.00
CA THR A 3 -42.97 54.83 0.43
C THR A 3 -41.98 54.02 -0.40
N LYS A 4 -41.56 54.47 -1.59
CA LYS A 4 -40.56 53.85 -2.48
C LYS A 4 -39.27 53.42 -1.77
N ARG A 5 -38.97 54.05 -0.64
CA ARG A 5 -37.80 53.75 0.24
C ARG A 5 -37.96 52.43 1.00
N ALA A 6 -39.19 52.01 1.37
CA ALA A 6 -39.43 50.76 2.05
C ALA A 6 -39.30 49.54 1.06
N LEU A 7 -39.81 49.68 -0.14
CA LEU A 7 -39.65 48.69 -1.20
C LEU A 7 -38.17 48.48 -1.57
N LEU A 8 -37.40 49.53 -1.72
CA LEU A 8 -36.01 49.48 -2.07
C LEU A 8 -35.17 48.75 -0.99
N ARG A 9 -35.50 48.99 0.32
CA ARG A 9 -34.86 48.27 1.43
C ARG A 9 -35.18 46.77 1.43
N CYS A 10 -36.42 46.39 1.19
CA CYS A 10 -36.79 44.98 1.15
C CYS A 10 -36.10 44.25 0.00
N VAL A 11 -35.98 44.87 -1.20
CA VAL A 11 -35.26 44.27 -2.34
C VAL A 11 -33.76 44.11 -2.04
N LEU A 12 -33.11 45.11 -1.41
CA LEU A 12 -31.71 45.01 -1.03
C LEU A 12 -31.47 43.90 0.00
N TRP A 13 -32.34 43.71 0.97
CA TRP A 13 -32.23 42.62 1.95
C TRP A 13 -32.45 41.26 1.32
N ALA A 14 -33.36 41.12 0.38
CA ALA A 14 -33.61 39.88 -0.34
C ALA A 14 -32.40 39.49 -1.21
N VAL A 15 -31.75 40.44 -1.88
CA VAL A 15 -30.57 40.20 -2.69
C VAL A 15 -29.38 39.79 -1.82
N ILE A 16 -29.18 40.43 -0.66
CA ILE A 16 -28.10 40.05 0.27
C ILE A 16 -28.30 38.63 0.81
N LEU A 17 -29.53 38.23 1.15
CA LEU A 17 -29.86 36.90 1.63
C LEU A 17 -29.61 35.81 0.55
N THR A 18 -29.95 36.09 -0.70
CA THR A 18 -29.77 35.16 -1.83
C THR A 18 -28.28 34.98 -2.17
N VAL A 19 -27.48 36.04 -2.11
CA VAL A 19 -26.03 36.00 -2.35
C VAL A 19 -25.33 35.24 -1.24
N SER A 20 -25.74 35.44 0.04
CA SER A 20 -25.17 34.70 1.18
C SER A 20 -25.47 33.19 1.12
N ALA A 21 -26.69 32.80 0.68
CA ALA A 21 -27.06 31.39 0.51
C ALA A 21 -26.29 30.73 -0.64
N ALA A 22 -26.05 31.43 -1.74
CA ALA A 22 -25.25 30.92 -2.85
C ALA A 22 -23.77 30.77 -2.48
N PHE A 23 -23.24 31.64 -1.62
CA PHE A 23 -21.87 31.54 -1.14
C PHE A 23 -21.69 30.37 -0.17
N ALA A 24 -22.68 30.11 0.71
CA ALA A 24 -22.63 29.00 1.67
C ALA A 24 -22.71 27.63 0.95
N GLN A 25 -23.40 27.52 -0.17
CA GLN A 25 -23.48 26.29 -0.96
C GLN A 25 -22.18 26.00 -1.73
N ASN A 26 -21.36 27.00 -2.01
CA ASN A 26 -20.12 26.82 -2.77
C ASN A 26 -18.91 26.46 -1.89
N VAL A 27 -19.01 26.63 -0.55
CA VAL A 27 -17.95 26.30 0.40
C VAL A 27 -17.93 24.80 0.77
N HIS A 28 -19.00 24.06 0.46
CA HIS A 28 -19.09 22.61 0.68
C HIS A 28 -18.69 21.79 -0.56
N ARG A 29 -17.94 22.35 -1.47
CA ARG A 29 -17.22 21.55 -2.45
C ARG A 29 -16.06 20.90 -1.66
N GLU A 30 -16.30 19.74 -1.09
CA GLU A 30 -15.23 18.85 -0.64
C GLU A 30 -14.17 18.83 -1.75
N ILE A 31 -12.97 19.27 -1.40
CA ILE A 31 -11.82 19.05 -2.27
C ILE A 31 -11.62 17.53 -2.23
N VAL A 32 -12.27 16.85 -3.15
CA VAL A 32 -11.95 15.45 -3.45
C VAL A 32 -10.53 15.51 -4.01
N VAL A 33 -9.54 15.29 -3.14
CA VAL A 33 -8.18 15.04 -3.58
C VAL A 33 -8.26 13.72 -4.32
N GLU A 34 -8.30 13.79 -5.64
CA GLU A 34 -8.26 12.61 -6.48
C GLU A 34 -6.93 11.90 -6.19
N ASP A 35 -7.02 10.70 -5.63
CA ASP A 35 -5.87 9.87 -5.36
C ASP A 35 -5.39 9.27 -6.70
N ASP A 36 -4.40 9.90 -7.31
CA ASP A 36 -3.80 9.56 -8.61
C ASP A 36 -2.82 8.37 -8.54
N ARG A 37 -2.65 7.75 -7.37
CA ARG A 37 -1.78 6.58 -7.23
C ARG A 37 -2.30 5.42 -8.08
N GLU A 38 -1.39 4.72 -8.73
CA GLU A 38 -1.73 3.59 -9.59
C GLU A 38 -2.31 2.41 -8.78
N PRO A 39 -3.38 1.77 -9.26
CA PRO A 39 -3.86 0.53 -8.68
C PRO A 39 -2.84 -0.59 -8.89
N ALA A 40 -2.65 -1.41 -7.87
CA ALA A 40 -1.84 -2.62 -8.01
C ALA A 40 -2.45 -3.55 -9.09
N PRO A 41 -1.65 -4.14 -9.96
CA PRO A 41 -2.14 -5.04 -11.00
C PRO A 41 -2.84 -6.25 -10.38
N ARG A 42 -3.74 -6.87 -11.13
CA ARG A 42 -4.41 -8.10 -10.68
C ARG A 42 -3.38 -9.21 -10.55
N PHE A 43 -3.33 -9.82 -9.37
CA PHE A 43 -2.42 -10.91 -9.09
C PHE A 43 -3.12 -12.13 -8.52
N HIS A 44 -2.45 -13.25 -8.65
CA HIS A 44 -2.69 -14.47 -7.89
C HIS A 44 -1.33 -14.99 -7.40
N ALA A 45 -1.30 -15.57 -6.23
CA ALA A 45 -0.10 -16.16 -5.66
C ALA A 45 -0.46 -17.35 -4.78
N LYS A 46 0.25 -18.47 -4.99
CA LYS A 46 0.15 -19.66 -4.15
C LYS A 46 1.45 -19.83 -3.39
N THR A 47 1.39 -19.87 -2.08
CA THR A 47 2.56 -20.00 -1.21
C THR A 47 3.10 -21.43 -1.20
N LEU A 48 4.34 -21.58 -0.71
CA LEU A 48 4.91 -22.90 -0.44
C LEU A 48 4.10 -23.71 0.57
N ALA A 49 3.36 -23.04 1.47
CA ALA A 49 2.45 -23.66 2.44
C ALA A 49 1.07 -24.00 1.85
N GLY A 50 0.78 -23.56 0.61
CA GLY A 50 -0.47 -23.82 -0.07
C GLY A 50 -1.54 -22.76 0.07
N GLU A 51 -1.29 -21.68 0.84
CA GLU A 51 -2.20 -20.55 0.96
C GLU A 51 -2.32 -19.80 -0.37
N GLN A 52 -3.48 -19.19 -0.63
CA GLN A 52 -3.72 -18.45 -1.86
C GLN A 52 -4.01 -16.98 -1.55
N PHE A 53 -3.34 -16.09 -2.29
CA PHE A 53 -3.52 -14.66 -2.22
C PHE A 53 -3.93 -14.07 -3.58
N SER A 54 -4.78 -13.05 -3.52
CA SER A 54 -5.21 -12.25 -4.66
C SER A 54 -5.56 -10.84 -4.18
N ASN A 55 -5.88 -9.92 -5.10
CA ASN A 55 -6.37 -8.60 -4.72
C ASN A 55 -7.62 -8.69 -3.82
N GLU A 56 -8.51 -9.65 -4.05
CA GLU A 56 -9.72 -9.83 -3.26
C GLU A 56 -9.41 -10.30 -1.83
N SER A 57 -8.49 -11.28 -1.67
CA SER A 57 -8.14 -11.84 -0.36
C SER A 57 -7.30 -10.87 0.49
N THR A 58 -6.66 -9.89 -0.16
CA THR A 58 -5.85 -8.86 0.50
C THR A 58 -6.56 -7.52 0.65
N LYS A 59 -7.83 -7.42 0.24
CA LYS A 59 -8.62 -6.19 0.37
C LYS A 59 -8.69 -5.73 1.83
N GLY A 60 -8.45 -4.43 2.05
CA GLY A 60 -8.41 -3.83 3.38
C GLY A 60 -7.13 -4.11 4.18
N LYS A 61 -6.16 -4.80 3.58
CA LYS A 61 -4.83 -5.06 4.16
C LYS A 61 -3.77 -4.25 3.44
N VAL A 62 -2.70 -3.94 4.13
CA VAL A 62 -1.47 -3.45 3.51
C VAL A 62 -0.67 -4.65 3.03
N VAL A 63 -0.19 -4.60 1.78
CA VAL A 63 0.61 -5.67 1.21
C VAL A 63 2.02 -5.18 0.93
N LEU A 64 3.01 -5.92 1.40
CA LEU A 64 4.40 -5.76 1.02
C LEU A 64 4.82 -6.93 0.14
N PHE A 65 5.02 -6.67 -1.15
CA PHE A 65 5.69 -7.62 -2.03
C PHE A 65 7.19 -7.44 -1.91
N GLN A 66 7.92 -8.55 -1.74
CA GLN A 66 9.37 -8.59 -1.87
C GLN A 66 9.74 -9.55 -3.01
N PHE A 67 10.53 -9.09 -3.98
CA PHE A 67 11.14 -9.97 -4.99
C PHE A 67 12.58 -10.21 -4.60
N TRP A 68 12.97 -11.48 -4.52
CA TRP A 68 14.24 -11.90 -3.95
C TRP A 68 14.76 -13.20 -4.57
N THR A 69 16.01 -13.56 -4.24
CA THR A 69 16.60 -14.86 -4.57
C THR A 69 17.51 -15.31 -3.41
N THR A 70 17.78 -16.61 -3.31
CA THR A 70 18.62 -17.17 -2.25
C THR A 70 20.10 -16.76 -2.38
N TRP A 71 20.57 -16.45 -3.55
CA TRP A 71 21.95 -16.04 -3.83
C TRP A 71 22.19 -14.52 -3.74
N CYS A 72 21.15 -13.72 -3.58
CA CYS A 72 21.24 -12.26 -3.54
C CYS A 72 21.79 -11.77 -2.19
N PRO A 73 23.00 -11.17 -2.11
CA PRO A 73 23.58 -10.74 -0.84
C PRO A 73 22.79 -9.58 -0.18
N TYR A 74 22.25 -8.67 -0.97
CA TYR A 74 21.41 -7.57 -0.47
C TYR A 74 20.07 -8.07 0.08
N CYS A 75 19.50 -9.12 -0.52
CA CYS A 75 18.28 -9.74 0.01
C CYS A 75 18.57 -10.38 1.38
N LYS A 76 19.72 -11.08 1.51
CA LYS A 76 20.15 -11.70 2.78
C LYS A 76 20.36 -10.68 3.89
N SER A 77 20.96 -9.53 3.58
CA SER A 77 21.20 -8.48 4.59
C SER A 77 19.91 -7.87 5.16
N GLU A 78 18.79 -8.02 4.46
CA GLU A 78 17.48 -7.48 4.89
C GLU A 78 16.47 -8.55 5.35
N GLU A 79 16.88 -9.82 5.44
CA GLU A 79 15.98 -10.90 5.91
C GLU A 79 15.45 -10.66 7.32
N GLY A 80 16.32 -10.24 8.23
CA GLY A 80 15.96 -9.88 9.60
C GLY A 80 14.92 -8.76 9.61
N LEU A 81 15.18 -7.69 8.87
CA LEU A 81 14.27 -6.56 8.75
C LEU A 81 12.88 -6.99 8.24
N VAL A 82 12.82 -7.79 7.18
CA VAL A 82 11.55 -8.26 6.63
C VAL A 82 10.80 -9.14 7.64
N ASN A 83 11.52 -10.00 8.37
CA ASN A 83 10.94 -10.82 9.45
C ASN A 83 10.38 -9.96 10.59
N ASP A 84 11.11 -8.92 11.00
CA ASP A 84 10.71 -8.02 12.07
C ASP A 84 9.46 -7.21 11.68
N LEU A 85 9.46 -6.63 10.49
CA LEU A 85 8.28 -5.91 9.96
C LEU A 85 7.06 -6.84 9.84
N THR A 86 7.27 -8.09 9.36
CA THR A 86 6.19 -9.08 9.27
C THR A 86 5.57 -9.35 10.64
N ALA A 87 6.40 -9.53 11.67
CA ALA A 87 5.92 -9.82 13.02
C ALA A 87 5.29 -8.58 13.68
N GLU A 88 5.90 -7.42 13.55
CA GLU A 88 5.45 -6.17 14.18
C GLU A 88 4.06 -5.73 13.70
N PHE A 89 3.80 -5.90 12.39
CA PHE A 89 2.57 -5.40 11.77
C PHE A 89 1.55 -6.50 11.45
N ALA A 90 1.79 -7.76 11.83
CA ALA A 90 0.85 -8.85 11.59
C ALA A 90 -0.57 -8.53 12.09
N ASP A 91 -0.70 -8.11 13.34
CA ASP A 91 -1.97 -7.75 13.97
C ASP A 91 -2.57 -6.44 13.44
N LYS A 92 -1.79 -5.65 12.71
CA LYS A 92 -2.21 -4.39 12.10
C LYS A 92 -2.64 -4.57 10.63
N GLY A 93 -2.64 -5.80 10.14
CA GLY A 93 -3.11 -6.16 8.81
C GLY A 93 -2.05 -6.00 7.71
N LEU A 94 -0.76 -6.14 8.04
CA LEU A 94 0.29 -6.32 7.03
C LEU A 94 0.30 -7.76 6.53
N VAL A 95 0.31 -7.92 5.21
CA VAL A 95 0.59 -9.18 4.51
C VAL A 95 1.90 -9.04 3.76
N VAL A 96 2.90 -9.85 4.07
CA VAL A 96 4.18 -9.84 3.36
C VAL A 96 4.27 -11.08 2.47
N ILE A 97 4.38 -10.85 1.15
CA ILE A 97 4.50 -11.90 0.13
C ILE A 97 5.89 -11.78 -0.51
N ALA A 98 6.76 -12.73 -0.20
CA ALA A 98 8.11 -12.78 -0.73
C ALA A 98 8.17 -13.76 -1.91
N VAL A 99 8.33 -13.21 -3.11
CA VAL A 99 8.39 -13.96 -4.37
C VAL A 99 9.84 -14.29 -4.67
N ASP A 100 10.16 -15.57 -4.64
CA ASP A 100 11.45 -16.06 -5.15
C ASP A 100 11.43 -16.05 -6.67
N VAL A 101 12.46 -15.49 -7.30
CA VAL A 101 12.50 -15.32 -8.74
C VAL A 101 13.50 -16.26 -9.37
N ALA A 102 12.97 -17.14 -10.24
CA ALA A 102 13.71 -18.02 -11.13
C ALA A 102 14.56 -19.14 -10.48
N GLU A 103 14.27 -19.51 -9.22
CA GLU A 103 14.93 -20.64 -8.56
C GLU A 103 14.01 -21.87 -8.49
N SER A 104 14.58 -23.03 -8.23
CA SER A 104 13.78 -24.24 -8.02
C SER A 104 13.24 -24.30 -6.59
N LYS A 105 12.05 -24.86 -6.42
CA LYS A 105 11.44 -25.07 -5.10
C LYS A 105 12.39 -25.79 -4.12
N LYS A 106 13.16 -26.76 -4.62
CA LYS A 106 14.13 -27.52 -3.81
C LYS A 106 15.23 -26.64 -3.25
N VAL A 107 15.77 -25.71 -4.05
CA VAL A 107 16.81 -24.74 -3.63
C VAL A 107 16.26 -23.82 -2.54
N VAL A 108 15.10 -23.23 -2.78
CA VAL A 108 14.46 -22.31 -1.84
C VAL A 108 14.12 -23.04 -0.54
N GLN A 109 13.52 -24.21 -0.60
CA GLN A 109 13.19 -25.00 0.60
C GLN A 109 14.43 -25.40 1.41
N GLN A 110 15.55 -25.72 0.75
CA GLN A 110 16.79 -25.99 1.46
C GLN A 110 17.34 -24.74 2.15
N TYR A 111 17.33 -23.61 1.45
CA TYR A 111 17.77 -22.33 1.99
C TYR A 111 16.96 -21.92 3.24
N LEU A 112 15.63 -22.07 3.20
CA LEU A 112 14.73 -21.70 4.29
C LEU A 112 14.93 -22.51 5.58
N LYS A 113 15.64 -23.66 5.56
CA LYS A 113 15.96 -24.41 6.77
C LYS A 113 16.94 -23.66 7.66
N ASP A 114 17.91 -22.97 7.05
CA ASP A 114 18.94 -22.22 7.76
C ASP A 114 18.58 -20.71 7.86
N HIS A 115 17.63 -20.26 7.02
CA HIS A 115 17.14 -18.89 6.90
C HIS A 115 15.61 -18.83 7.05
N PRO A 116 15.06 -19.04 8.25
CA PRO A 116 13.62 -19.08 8.45
C PRO A 116 12.98 -17.71 8.20
N ARG A 117 11.88 -17.69 7.44
CA ARG A 117 11.15 -16.48 7.07
C ARG A 117 9.76 -16.48 7.70
N LYS A 118 9.35 -15.32 8.24
CA LYS A 118 8.01 -15.12 8.82
C LYS A 118 6.96 -14.74 7.78
N CYS A 119 7.41 -14.32 6.59
CA CYS A 119 6.56 -13.91 5.49
C CYS A 119 6.09 -15.11 4.65
N HIS A 120 5.10 -14.86 3.78
CA HIS A 120 4.56 -15.86 2.85
C HIS A 120 5.50 -16.02 1.66
N ILE A 121 6.07 -17.21 1.50
CA ILE A 121 7.00 -17.51 0.39
C ILE A 121 6.22 -18.02 -0.80
N VAL A 122 6.46 -17.41 -1.95
CA VAL A 122 5.83 -17.74 -3.24
C VAL A 122 6.93 -17.98 -4.27
N MET A 123 6.76 -18.99 -5.11
CA MET A 123 7.67 -19.25 -6.24
C MET A 123 7.17 -18.52 -7.50
N THR A 124 8.07 -18.09 -8.37
CA THR A 124 7.70 -17.42 -9.64
C THR A 124 6.69 -18.22 -10.47
N GLY A 125 6.79 -19.57 -10.46
CA GLY A 125 5.86 -20.42 -11.18
C GLY A 125 4.43 -20.44 -10.61
N ASP A 126 4.24 -19.98 -9.39
CA ASP A 126 2.97 -20.00 -8.67
C ASP A 126 2.32 -18.60 -8.59
N THR A 127 2.82 -17.62 -9.38
CA THR A 127 2.32 -16.24 -9.41
C THR A 127 2.66 -15.54 -10.72
N ASN A 128 1.91 -14.47 -11.03
CA ASN A 128 2.20 -13.54 -12.13
C ASN A 128 2.98 -12.29 -11.66
N LEU A 129 3.23 -12.14 -10.35
CA LEU A 129 3.77 -10.92 -9.74
C LEU A 129 5.13 -10.51 -10.32
N ALA A 130 6.07 -11.46 -10.49
CA ALA A 130 7.41 -11.14 -10.99
C ALA A 130 7.38 -10.50 -12.39
N ALA A 131 6.47 -10.96 -13.25
CA ALA A 131 6.27 -10.39 -14.58
C ALA A 131 5.58 -9.02 -14.51
N MET A 132 4.56 -8.87 -13.67
CA MET A 132 3.82 -7.61 -13.50
C MET A 132 4.70 -6.46 -13.02
N TYR A 133 5.65 -6.74 -12.13
CA TYR A 133 6.57 -5.73 -11.60
C TYR A 133 7.93 -5.73 -12.29
N ALA A 134 8.09 -6.43 -13.42
CA ALA A 134 9.34 -6.54 -14.18
C ALA A 134 10.56 -6.84 -13.27
N ALA A 135 10.39 -7.80 -12.34
CA ALA A 135 11.36 -8.10 -11.30
C ALA A 135 12.62 -8.76 -11.89
N ASN A 136 13.63 -7.96 -12.20
CA ASN A 136 14.89 -8.38 -12.82
C ASN A 136 16.15 -7.96 -12.04
N ARG A 137 15.99 -7.25 -10.93
CA ARG A 137 17.05 -6.86 -9.97
C ARG A 137 16.51 -7.06 -8.56
N TYR A 138 17.35 -7.44 -7.60
CA TYR A 138 16.88 -7.83 -6.27
C TYR A 138 17.67 -7.13 -5.16
N PRO A 139 17.01 -6.84 -4.02
CA PRO A 139 15.57 -6.96 -3.80
C PRO A 139 14.77 -5.86 -4.51
N ILE A 140 13.49 -6.13 -4.81
CA ILE A 140 12.49 -5.10 -5.09
C ILE A 140 11.43 -5.20 -4.01
N TYR A 141 10.99 -4.07 -3.48
CA TYR A 141 9.89 -3.96 -2.55
C TYR A 141 8.77 -3.12 -3.16
N VAL A 142 7.54 -3.61 -3.10
CA VAL A 142 6.37 -2.86 -3.52
C VAL A 142 5.39 -2.83 -2.36
N VAL A 143 4.99 -1.64 -1.93
CA VAL A 143 4.00 -1.42 -0.89
C VAL A 143 2.68 -1.03 -1.52
N VAL A 144 1.64 -1.79 -1.19
CA VAL A 144 0.26 -1.57 -1.63
C VAL A 144 -0.59 -1.28 -0.39
N ASP A 145 -1.40 -0.23 -0.43
CA ASP A 145 -2.25 0.16 0.68
C ASP A 145 -3.55 -0.66 0.77
N ARG A 146 -4.41 -0.31 1.73
CA ARG A 146 -5.68 -0.99 2.00
C ARG A 146 -6.70 -0.87 0.87
N ASP A 147 -6.57 0.16 0.03
CA ASP A 147 -7.42 0.41 -1.13
C ASP A 147 -6.88 -0.28 -2.40
N GLY A 148 -5.77 -0.99 -2.28
CA GLY A 148 -5.13 -1.70 -3.38
C GLY A 148 -4.32 -0.80 -4.31
N LYS A 149 -3.87 0.36 -3.83
CA LYS A 149 -3.05 1.30 -4.59
C LYS A 149 -1.58 1.19 -4.23
N ILE A 150 -0.70 1.35 -5.22
CA ILE A 150 0.75 1.32 -5.01
C ILE A 150 1.17 2.61 -4.29
N VAL A 151 1.74 2.45 -3.12
CA VAL A 151 2.27 3.57 -2.31
C VAL A 151 3.72 3.86 -2.65
N ASP A 152 4.50 2.81 -2.89
CA ASP A 152 5.93 2.92 -3.16
C ASP A 152 6.47 1.68 -3.86
N THR A 153 7.54 1.89 -4.64
CA THR A 153 8.36 0.83 -5.23
C THR A 153 9.82 1.15 -4.97
N GLN A 154 10.49 0.33 -4.16
CA GLN A 154 11.90 0.47 -3.84
C GLN A 154 12.73 -0.58 -4.57
N HIS A 155 13.76 -0.15 -5.27
CA HIS A 155 14.74 -1.01 -5.94
C HIS A 155 16.04 -1.08 -5.13
N GLY A 156 16.46 -2.29 -4.80
CA GLY A 156 17.67 -2.55 -3.99
C GLY A 156 17.40 -2.45 -2.48
N ALA A 157 18.40 -2.86 -1.71
CA ALA A 157 18.39 -2.76 -0.26
C ALA A 157 18.51 -1.28 0.16
N GLY A 158 17.52 -0.79 0.86
CA GLY A 158 17.47 0.59 1.38
C GLY A 158 17.53 0.66 2.91
N GLY A 159 17.46 -0.49 3.56
CA GLY A 159 17.38 -0.61 5.00
C GLY A 159 16.00 -0.29 5.58
N GLU A 160 15.96 -0.19 6.88
CA GLU A 160 14.72 -0.10 7.66
C GLU A 160 13.92 1.18 7.41
N ARG A 161 14.60 2.33 7.38
CA ARG A 161 13.93 3.65 7.33
C ARG A 161 13.05 3.87 6.10
N PRO A 162 13.49 3.58 4.88
CA PRO A 162 12.62 3.71 3.70
C PRO A 162 11.40 2.78 3.76
N LEU A 163 11.57 1.50 4.10
CA LEU A 163 10.46 0.56 4.19
C LEU A 163 9.42 0.98 5.24
N ARG A 164 9.86 1.38 6.45
CA ARG A 164 8.94 1.88 7.48
C ARG A 164 8.18 3.11 7.02
N ARG A 165 8.84 4.04 6.32
CA ARG A 165 8.19 5.23 5.77
C ARG A 165 7.11 4.86 4.76
N SER A 166 7.37 3.88 3.91
CA SER A 166 6.41 3.42 2.91
C SER A 166 5.23 2.71 3.56
N LEU A 167 5.47 1.88 4.59
CA LEU A 167 4.42 1.24 5.38
C LEU A 167 3.56 2.26 6.15
N ALA A 168 4.18 3.30 6.72
CA ALA A 168 3.45 4.40 7.38
C ALA A 168 2.54 5.14 6.41
N ARG A 169 3.02 5.45 5.19
CA ARG A 169 2.19 6.03 4.13
C ARG A 169 1.04 5.12 3.67
N ALA A 170 1.18 3.81 3.83
CA ALA A 170 0.13 2.83 3.58
C ALA A 170 -0.84 2.66 4.78
N GLY A 171 -0.65 3.43 5.86
CA GLY A 171 -1.49 3.39 7.06
C GLY A 171 -1.06 2.39 8.13
N LEU A 172 0.22 2.01 8.16
CA LEU A 172 0.81 1.18 9.22
C LEU A 172 1.77 2.01 10.07
N GLU A 173 1.26 2.55 11.16
CA GLU A 173 2.09 3.25 12.15
C GLU A 173 2.73 2.24 13.13
N PRO A 174 3.99 2.48 13.55
CA PRO A 174 4.60 1.73 14.65
C PRO A 174 3.73 1.82 15.91
N LYS A 175 3.88 0.88 16.84
CA LYS A 175 3.33 1.09 18.19
C LYS A 175 4.10 2.26 18.79
N GLU A 176 3.37 3.25 19.33
CA GLU A 176 4.00 4.25 20.18
C GLU A 176 4.68 3.51 21.33
N SER A 177 5.97 3.76 21.51
CA SER A 177 6.70 3.26 22.68
C SER A 177 6.18 4.01 23.90
N GLU A 178 5.40 3.32 24.74
CA GLU A 178 5.11 3.78 26.10
C GLU A 178 6.39 3.94 26.92
#